data_5c24d9cd04a6d525ced92468c91fbce8
#
_entry.id   5c24d9cd04a6d525ced92468c91fbce8
#
_cell.length_a   1.000
_cell.length_b   1.000
_cell.length_c   1.000
_cell.angle_alpha   90.00
_cell.angle_beta   90.00
_cell.angle_gamma   90.00
#
_symmetry.space_group_name_H-M   'P 1'
#
loop_
_entity.id
_entity.type
_entity.pdbx_description
1 polymer ?
#
loop_
_entity_poly.entity_id
_entity_poly.type
_entity_poly.pdbx_seq_one_letter_code
_entity_poly.pdbx_strand_id
1 'polypeptide(L)'
;SELKWLSDRKIEYCFCADANFGMFTRDIEITDYLVGLKKESGYPDVFRAFYDKNSDDNVFEICKKLNDNRMDKGATMSYQSLSDDALKNVNRSNLTVEHFSSLVAKYNKAKIPTYSELILGLPGETCDSFCDGLSELLEAGQHNSVSVYYCEILPNSIMGSGEYIEKYGIEVGHVKFNHIHSSDEKSEVEEYSDIVMST
;
A
#
# COMPACT_ATOMS: atom_id res chain seq x y z
N SER A 1 5.46 -22.50 16.30
CA SER A 1 4.89 -21.65 15.23
C SER A 1 6.00 -21.10 14.34
N GLU A 2 5.69 -20.71 13.13
CA GLU A 2 6.64 -20.08 12.19
C GLU A 2 7.29 -18.83 12.81
N LEU A 3 6.50 -18.01 13.47
CA LEU A 3 6.98 -16.78 14.11
C LEU A 3 8.06 -17.07 15.18
N LYS A 4 7.86 -18.13 15.98
CA LYS A 4 8.90 -18.55 16.93
C LYS A 4 10.15 -19.03 16.23
N TRP A 5 9.99 -19.74 15.12
CA TRP A 5 11.11 -20.20 14.31
C TRP A 5 11.94 -19.02 13.75
N LEU A 6 11.25 -17.95 13.25
CA LEU A 6 11.90 -16.72 12.79
C LEU A 6 12.69 -16.05 13.93
N SER A 7 12.07 -15.92 15.11
CA SER A 7 12.68 -15.34 16.30
C SER A 7 13.92 -16.12 16.76
N ASP A 8 13.82 -17.46 16.85
CA ASP A 8 14.90 -18.34 17.27
C ASP A 8 16.12 -18.29 16.32
N ARG A 9 15.88 -17.94 15.02
CA ARG A 9 16.93 -17.77 14.00
C ARG A 9 17.38 -16.35 13.80
N LYS A 10 16.87 -15.43 14.61
CA LYS A 10 17.24 -14.02 14.57
C LYS A 10 16.98 -13.37 13.21
N ILE A 11 15.86 -13.74 12.57
CA ILE A 11 15.46 -13.10 11.33
C ILE A 11 15.04 -11.65 11.62
N GLU A 12 15.69 -10.70 10.98
CA GLU A 12 15.46 -9.28 11.23
C GLU A 12 14.17 -8.77 10.60
N TYR A 13 13.92 -9.15 9.35
CA TYR A 13 12.81 -8.65 8.55
C TYR A 13 11.83 -9.78 8.24
N CYS A 14 10.57 -9.56 8.56
CA CYS A 14 9.47 -10.46 8.25
C CYS A 14 8.39 -9.72 7.48
N PHE A 15 8.03 -10.23 6.30
CA PHE A 15 6.90 -9.73 5.51
C PHE A 15 5.79 -10.77 5.54
N CYS A 16 4.60 -10.35 5.99
CA CYS A 16 3.42 -11.20 6.00
C CYS A 16 2.82 -11.29 4.59
N ALA A 17 2.68 -12.50 4.08
CA ALA A 17 2.11 -12.74 2.76
C ALA A 17 0.59 -12.63 2.70
N ASP A 18 -0.09 -12.32 3.82
CA ASP A 18 -1.52 -12.06 3.85
C ASP A 18 -1.81 -10.66 3.25
N ALA A 19 -2.69 -10.61 2.25
CA ALA A 19 -3.06 -9.36 1.58
C ALA A 19 -4.07 -8.51 2.37
N ASN A 20 -4.66 -9.07 3.44
CA ASN A 20 -5.71 -8.43 4.24
C ASN A 20 -5.47 -8.63 5.74
N PHE A 21 -4.23 -8.46 6.19
CA PHE A 21 -3.89 -8.61 7.60
C PHE A 21 -4.63 -7.58 8.45
N GLY A 22 -5.24 -8.03 9.54
CA GLY A 22 -6.12 -7.22 10.38
C GLY A 22 -7.61 -7.43 10.08
N MET A 23 -7.97 -8.19 9.04
CA MET A 23 -9.36 -8.53 8.74
C MET A 23 -10.02 -9.32 9.88
N PHE A 24 -9.27 -10.14 10.58
CA PHE A 24 -9.77 -10.97 11.66
C PHE A 24 -9.18 -10.57 13.01
N THR A 25 -9.96 -10.72 14.08
CA THR A 25 -9.50 -10.46 15.46
C THR A 25 -8.28 -11.29 15.84
N ARG A 26 -8.12 -12.51 15.29
CA ARG A 26 -6.93 -13.34 15.48
C ARG A 26 -5.62 -12.67 15.08
N ASP A 27 -5.67 -11.69 14.18
CA ASP A 27 -4.49 -11.00 13.68
C ASP A 27 -3.91 -10.06 14.75
N ILE A 28 -4.76 -9.60 15.67
CA ILE A 28 -4.35 -8.90 16.89
C ILE A 28 -3.57 -9.85 17.80
N GLU A 29 -4.07 -11.09 18.00
CA GLU A 29 -3.38 -12.11 18.82
C GLU A 29 -2.04 -12.51 18.20
N ILE A 30 -1.97 -12.62 16.87
CA ILE A 30 -0.72 -12.86 16.15
C ILE A 30 0.27 -11.72 16.39
N THR A 31 -0.21 -10.47 16.35
CA THR A 31 0.60 -9.28 16.62
C THR A 31 1.08 -9.25 18.07
N ASP A 32 0.24 -9.59 19.04
CA ASP A 32 0.64 -9.68 20.44
C ASP A 32 1.74 -10.72 20.65
N TYR A 33 1.63 -11.87 20.00
CA TYR A 33 2.66 -12.91 20.04
C TYR A 33 3.97 -12.45 19.39
N LEU A 34 3.92 -11.76 18.24
CA LEU A 34 5.09 -11.15 17.60
C LEU A 34 5.80 -10.15 18.51
N VAL A 35 5.03 -9.24 19.11
CA VAL A 35 5.55 -8.25 20.06
C VAL A 35 6.19 -8.93 21.28
N GLY A 36 5.60 -10.03 21.76
CA GLY A 36 6.18 -10.85 22.83
C GLY A 36 7.55 -11.40 22.43
N LEU A 37 7.66 -12.03 21.27
CA LEU A 37 8.92 -12.56 20.74
C LEU A 37 9.98 -11.46 20.57
N LYS A 38 9.59 -10.29 20.06
CA LYS A 38 10.48 -9.12 19.94
C LYS A 38 11.03 -8.68 21.29
N LYS A 39 10.21 -8.65 22.34
CA LYS A 39 10.62 -8.27 23.68
C LYS A 39 11.57 -9.31 24.31
N GLU A 40 11.37 -10.58 24.02
CA GLU A 40 12.18 -11.68 24.60
C GLU A 40 13.53 -11.83 23.89
N SER A 41 13.54 -11.78 22.55
CA SER A 41 14.70 -12.14 21.72
C SER A 41 15.31 -10.97 20.94
N GLY A 42 14.57 -9.88 20.78
CA GLY A 42 14.90 -8.80 19.87
C GLY A 42 14.41 -9.03 18.40
N TYR A 43 13.85 -10.21 18.11
CA TYR A 43 13.53 -10.62 16.74
C TYR A 43 12.08 -11.14 16.59
N PRO A 44 11.45 -10.94 15.38
CA PRO A 44 11.95 -10.13 14.28
C PRO A 44 12.05 -8.65 14.64
N ASP A 45 13.00 -7.93 14.02
CA ASP A 45 13.16 -6.49 14.26
C ASP A 45 12.07 -5.70 13.55
N VAL A 46 11.75 -6.08 12.34
CA VAL A 46 10.74 -5.45 11.49
C VAL A 46 9.69 -6.47 11.05
N PHE A 47 8.44 -6.08 11.14
CA PHE A 47 7.30 -6.81 10.59
C PHE A 47 6.52 -5.91 9.65
N ARG A 48 6.21 -6.38 8.45
CA ARG A 48 5.42 -5.70 7.43
C ARG A 48 4.23 -6.56 7.02
N ALA A 49 3.11 -5.91 6.74
CA ALA A 49 1.93 -6.57 6.21
C ALA A 49 1.18 -5.62 5.26
N PHE A 50 0.38 -6.20 4.38
CA PHE A 50 -0.68 -5.47 3.70
C PHE A 50 -1.93 -5.53 4.56
N TYR A 51 -2.41 -4.37 4.98
CA TYR A 51 -3.54 -4.29 5.89
C TYR A 51 -4.88 -4.32 5.15
N ASP A 52 -5.88 -4.92 5.80
CA ASP A 52 -7.25 -4.88 5.33
C ASP A 52 -7.79 -3.44 5.33
N LYS A 53 -8.54 -3.09 4.26
CA LYS A 53 -9.05 -1.72 4.06
C LYS A 53 -10.36 -1.43 4.79
N ASN A 54 -11.05 -2.48 5.28
CA ASN A 54 -12.39 -2.39 5.85
C ASN A 54 -12.43 -2.66 7.36
N SER A 55 -11.29 -2.92 7.99
CA SER A 55 -11.19 -3.32 9.39
C SER A 55 -10.45 -2.28 10.24
N ASP A 56 -10.91 -1.04 10.17
CA ASP A 56 -10.24 0.14 10.75
C ASP A 56 -9.79 -0.02 12.20
N ASP A 57 -10.62 -0.61 13.07
CA ASP A 57 -10.30 -0.75 14.49
C ASP A 57 -9.24 -1.82 14.74
N ASN A 58 -9.34 -2.98 14.08
CA ASN A 58 -8.33 -4.04 14.18
C ASN A 58 -6.98 -3.58 13.63
N VAL A 59 -7.00 -2.99 12.42
CA VAL A 59 -5.79 -2.47 11.76
C VAL A 59 -5.14 -1.38 12.59
N PHE A 60 -5.95 -0.45 13.15
CA PHE A 60 -5.42 0.59 14.03
C PHE A 60 -4.75 0.00 15.29
N GLU A 61 -5.36 -0.99 15.93
CA GLU A 61 -4.79 -1.65 17.11
C GLU A 61 -3.48 -2.36 16.78
N ILE A 62 -3.44 -3.09 15.66
CA ILE A 62 -2.25 -3.77 15.15
C ILE A 62 -1.12 -2.75 14.88
N CYS A 63 -1.41 -1.71 14.09
CA CYS A 63 -0.44 -0.67 13.75
C CYS A 63 0.09 0.03 15.00
N LYS A 64 -0.78 0.29 15.98
CA LYS A 64 -0.38 0.90 17.25
C LYS A 64 0.58 -0.01 18.02
N LYS A 65 0.29 -1.31 18.16
CA LYS A 65 1.15 -2.28 18.85
C LYS A 65 2.52 -2.40 18.16
N LEU A 66 2.53 -2.48 16.84
CA LEU A 66 3.78 -2.58 16.06
C LEU A 66 4.61 -1.29 16.16
N ASN A 67 3.97 -0.12 16.03
CA ASN A 67 4.64 1.18 16.14
C ASN A 67 5.21 1.41 17.54
N ASP A 68 4.45 1.11 18.61
CA ASP A 68 4.89 1.26 19.99
C ASP A 68 6.12 0.38 20.32
N ASN A 69 6.29 -0.72 19.56
CA ASN A 69 7.44 -1.62 19.69
C ASN A 69 8.49 -1.46 18.58
N ARG A 70 8.39 -0.41 17.76
CA ARG A 70 9.31 -0.08 16.65
C ARG A 70 9.47 -1.20 15.63
N MET A 71 8.40 -1.94 15.38
CA MET A 71 8.40 -3.07 14.44
C MET A 71 7.87 -2.69 13.06
N ASP A 72 7.17 -1.57 12.93
CA ASP A 72 6.65 -1.07 11.66
C ASP A 72 6.95 0.41 11.47
N LYS A 73 6.90 0.87 10.21
CA LYS A 73 7.08 2.29 9.84
C LYS A 73 5.78 3.09 9.90
N GLY A 74 4.63 2.44 10.04
CA GLY A 74 3.30 3.08 10.07
C GLY A 74 2.29 2.38 9.17
N ALA A 75 1.11 2.96 9.03
CA ALA A 75 -0.01 2.41 8.30
C ALA A 75 -0.07 2.90 6.86
N THR A 76 -0.28 2.00 5.89
CA THR A 76 -0.52 2.37 4.49
C THR A 76 -2.02 2.55 4.27
N MET A 77 -2.38 3.71 3.70
CA MET A 77 -3.74 4.08 3.31
C MET A 77 -3.77 4.31 1.81
N SER A 78 -3.98 3.25 1.03
CA SER A 78 -3.93 3.32 -0.44
C SER A 78 -5.24 3.86 -1.01
N TYR A 79 -5.14 4.89 -1.82
CA TYR A 79 -6.29 5.58 -2.42
C TYR A 79 -6.41 5.39 -3.93
N GLN A 80 -5.50 4.81 -4.61
CA GLN A 80 -5.36 4.69 -6.07
C GLN A 80 -5.61 6.02 -6.82
N SER A 81 -6.80 6.60 -6.71
CA SER A 81 -7.21 7.90 -7.25
C SER A 81 -8.34 8.48 -6.39
N LEU A 82 -8.58 9.79 -6.43
CA LEU A 82 -9.76 10.44 -5.87
C LEU A 82 -10.77 10.82 -6.95
N SER A 83 -10.48 10.57 -8.22
CA SER A 83 -11.41 10.76 -9.34
C SER A 83 -12.47 9.64 -9.37
N ASP A 84 -13.74 10.00 -9.23
CA ASP A 84 -14.85 9.04 -9.29
C ASP A 84 -14.90 8.32 -10.65
N ASP A 85 -14.60 9.04 -11.75
CA ASP A 85 -14.58 8.46 -13.09
C ASP A 85 -13.44 7.45 -13.24
N ALA A 86 -12.24 7.77 -12.77
CA ALA A 86 -11.12 6.85 -12.78
C ALA A 86 -11.41 5.60 -11.94
N LEU A 87 -11.93 5.76 -10.73
CA LEU A 87 -12.29 4.64 -9.86
C LEU A 87 -13.36 3.74 -10.47
N LYS A 88 -14.41 4.33 -11.07
CA LYS A 88 -15.45 3.59 -11.76
C LYS A 88 -14.91 2.79 -12.94
N ASN A 89 -14.01 3.40 -13.72
CA ASN A 89 -13.42 2.75 -14.88
C ASN A 89 -12.56 1.54 -14.52
N VAL A 90 -11.89 1.58 -13.38
CA VAL A 90 -11.09 0.45 -12.88
C VAL A 90 -11.85 -0.45 -11.89
N ASN A 91 -13.17 -0.25 -11.76
CA ASN A 91 -14.05 -1.01 -10.87
C ASN A 91 -13.54 -1.03 -9.40
N ARG A 92 -13.19 0.15 -8.90
CA ARG A 92 -12.72 0.36 -7.52
C ARG A 92 -13.63 1.34 -6.79
N SER A 93 -13.61 1.25 -5.47
CA SER A 93 -14.24 2.24 -4.59
C SER A 93 -13.24 2.62 -3.50
N ASN A 94 -13.30 3.87 -3.08
CA ASN A 94 -12.52 4.37 -1.94
C ASN A 94 -13.40 4.58 -0.72
N LEU A 95 -12.74 4.83 0.41
CA LEU A 95 -13.36 5.46 1.57
C LEU A 95 -13.80 6.88 1.18
N THR A 96 -14.83 7.40 1.84
CA THR A 96 -15.15 8.83 1.68
C THR A 96 -14.02 9.68 2.27
N VAL A 97 -13.90 10.92 1.78
CA VAL A 97 -12.86 11.87 2.27
C VAL A 97 -13.03 12.15 3.75
N GLU A 98 -14.26 12.26 4.23
CA GLU A 98 -14.55 12.46 5.66
C GLU A 98 -14.07 11.27 6.50
N HIS A 99 -14.31 10.04 6.03
CA HIS A 99 -13.84 8.85 6.71
C HIS A 99 -12.32 8.78 6.74
N PHE A 100 -11.67 9.04 5.60
CA PHE A 100 -10.22 9.11 5.52
C PHE A 100 -9.64 10.17 6.46
N SER A 101 -10.17 11.39 6.45
CA SER A 101 -9.72 12.47 7.34
C SER A 101 -9.85 12.07 8.82
N SER A 102 -10.95 11.41 9.18
CA SER A 102 -11.15 10.88 10.54
C SER A 102 -10.11 9.82 10.91
N LEU A 103 -9.80 8.89 9.99
CA LEU A 103 -8.76 7.88 10.20
C LEU A 103 -7.38 8.51 10.35
N VAL A 104 -6.98 9.38 9.43
CA VAL A 104 -5.69 10.08 9.49
C VAL A 104 -5.55 10.84 10.80
N ALA A 105 -6.60 11.55 11.24
CA ALA A 105 -6.61 12.23 12.54
C ALA A 105 -6.42 11.27 13.72
N LYS A 106 -7.05 10.07 13.67
CA LYS A 106 -6.90 9.02 14.67
C LYS A 106 -5.45 8.52 14.76
N TYR A 107 -4.82 8.25 13.61
CA TYR A 107 -3.42 7.82 13.54
C TYR A 107 -2.45 8.93 13.98
N ASN A 108 -2.66 10.16 13.52
CA ASN A 108 -1.85 11.32 13.92
C ASN A 108 -1.90 11.56 15.42
N LYS A 109 -3.08 11.47 16.05
CA LYS A 109 -3.24 11.56 17.51
C LYS A 109 -2.47 10.47 18.24
N ALA A 110 -2.38 9.28 17.70
CA ALA A 110 -1.61 8.16 18.23
C ALA A 110 -0.12 8.23 17.88
N LYS A 111 0.33 9.24 17.11
CA LYS A 111 1.69 9.39 16.60
C LYS A 111 2.15 8.19 15.75
N ILE A 112 1.24 7.59 15.02
CA ILE A 112 1.51 6.54 14.06
C ILE A 112 1.58 7.19 12.68
N PRO A 113 2.71 7.12 11.96
CA PRO A 113 2.81 7.65 10.61
C PRO A 113 1.83 6.96 9.65
N THR A 114 1.28 7.72 8.70
CA THR A 114 0.44 7.19 7.63
C THR A 114 1.09 7.47 6.28
N TYR A 115 0.89 6.55 5.35
CA TYR A 115 1.39 6.63 3.98
C TYR A 115 0.22 6.46 3.03
N SER A 116 0.11 7.32 2.02
CA SER A 116 -0.89 7.15 0.97
C SER A 116 -0.23 6.80 -0.35
N GLU A 117 -0.94 6.07 -1.18
CA GLU A 117 -0.49 5.61 -2.48
C GLU A 117 -1.52 5.99 -3.53
N LEU A 118 -1.06 6.63 -4.59
CA LEU A 118 -1.85 7.02 -5.76
C LEU A 118 -1.29 6.34 -7.00
N ILE A 119 -2.13 6.13 -8.00
CA ILE A 119 -1.75 5.60 -9.30
C ILE A 119 -2.02 6.67 -10.35
N LEU A 120 -0.95 7.10 -11.03
CA LEU A 120 -1.02 8.06 -12.13
C LEU A 120 -1.27 7.34 -13.45
N GLY A 121 -2.22 7.84 -14.23
CA GLY A 121 -2.56 7.30 -15.54
C GLY A 121 -3.74 6.31 -15.53
N LEU A 122 -4.59 6.34 -14.52
CA LEU A 122 -5.82 5.57 -14.54
C LEU A 122 -6.79 6.10 -15.62
N PRO A 123 -7.50 5.23 -16.35
CA PRO A 123 -8.42 5.65 -17.39
C PRO A 123 -9.53 6.58 -16.90
N GLY A 124 -9.67 7.73 -17.54
CA GLY A 124 -10.63 8.77 -17.17
C GLY A 124 -10.13 9.78 -16.15
N GLU A 125 -8.87 9.67 -15.72
CA GLU A 125 -8.23 10.67 -14.86
C GLU A 125 -7.52 11.71 -15.71
N THR A 126 -7.74 12.98 -15.40
CA THR A 126 -7.03 14.10 -16.00
C THR A 126 -5.91 14.59 -15.09
N CYS A 127 -4.99 15.39 -15.64
CA CYS A 127 -3.97 16.04 -14.82
C CYS A 127 -4.61 16.91 -13.72
N ASP A 128 -5.68 17.64 -14.05
CA ASP A 128 -6.38 18.51 -13.11
C ASP A 128 -7.03 17.66 -11.99
N SER A 129 -7.77 16.59 -12.35
CA SER A 129 -8.41 15.73 -11.34
C SER A 129 -7.40 15.02 -10.44
N PHE A 130 -6.23 14.64 -10.97
CA PHE A 130 -5.16 14.06 -10.17
C PHE A 130 -4.56 15.08 -9.19
N CYS A 131 -4.30 16.31 -9.66
CA CYS A 131 -3.78 17.39 -8.82
C CYS A 131 -4.78 17.80 -7.73
N ASP A 132 -6.07 17.88 -8.07
CA ASP A 132 -7.14 18.16 -7.12
C ASP A 132 -7.21 17.07 -6.05
N GLY A 133 -7.17 15.80 -6.45
CA GLY A 133 -7.15 14.67 -5.53
C GLY A 133 -5.93 14.67 -4.59
N LEU A 134 -4.75 15.01 -5.10
CA LEU A 134 -3.56 15.16 -4.26
C LEU A 134 -3.74 16.28 -3.24
N SER A 135 -4.30 17.41 -3.65
CA SER A 135 -4.59 18.55 -2.76
C SER A 135 -5.58 18.14 -1.68
N GLU A 136 -6.64 17.40 -2.04
CA GLU A 136 -7.64 16.90 -1.11
C GLU A 136 -7.07 15.95 -0.06
N LEU A 137 -6.14 15.05 -0.44
CA LEU A 137 -5.42 14.20 0.52
C LEU A 137 -4.61 15.02 1.53
N LEU A 138 -3.91 16.05 1.06
CA LEU A 138 -3.13 16.93 1.93
C LEU A 138 -4.02 17.72 2.89
N GLU A 139 -5.15 18.26 2.41
CA GLU A 139 -6.13 18.97 3.21
C GLU A 139 -6.81 18.05 4.24
N ALA A 140 -7.02 16.78 3.90
CA ALA A 140 -7.53 15.76 4.83
C ALA A 140 -6.54 15.39 5.95
N GLY A 141 -5.30 15.90 5.90
CA GLY A 141 -4.31 15.74 6.96
C GLY A 141 -3.23 14.71 6.68
N GLN A 142 -3.08 14.25 5.44
CA GLN A 142 -1.99 13.36 5.03
C GLN A 142 -0.69 14.15 4.91
N HIS A 143 0.14 14.12 5.96
CA HIS A 143 1.35 14.94 6.05
C HIS A 143 2.67 14.15 6.04
N ASN A 144 2.62 12.81 6.06
CA ASN A 144 3.85 12.02 6.12
C ASN A 144 4.40 11.72 4.72
N SER A 145 3.73 10.84 3.99
CA SER A 145 4.19 10.45 2.65
C SER A 145 3.03 10.12 1.73
N VAL A 146 3.13 10.62 0.51
CA VAL A 146 2.28 10.21 -0.60
C VAL A 146 3.20 9.66 -1.69
N SER A 147 3.03 8.38 -2.03
CA SER A 147 3.74 7.73 -3.12
C SER A 147 2.86 7.72 -4.36
N VAL A 148 3.43 8.09 -5.49
CA VAL A 148 2.74 8.07 -6.78
C VAL A 148 3.40 7.00 -7.64
N TYR A 149 2.59 6.04 -8.09
CA TYR A 149 3.03 4.96 -8.98
C TYR A 149 2.41 5.15 -10.37
N TYR A 150 3.13 4.80 -11.40
CA TYR A 150 2.53 4.72 -12.73
C TYR A 150 1.51 3.60 -12.81
N CYS A 151 0.45 3.81 -13.59
CA CYS A 151 -0.50 2.77 -13.89
C CYS A 151 0.17 1.69 -14.75
N GLU A 152 0.47 0.56 -14.15
CA GLU A 152 1.14 -0.57 -14.80
C GLU A 152 0.10 -1.54 -15.36
N ILE A 153 0.28 -1.94 -16.60
CA ILE A 153 -0.60 -2.89 -17.30
C ILE A 153 -0.05 -4.29 -17.10
N LEU A 154 -0.69 -5.04 -16.22
CA LEU A 154 -0.28 -6.43 -15.96
C LEU A 154 -0.79 -7.35 -17.07
N PRO A 155 0.06 -8.27 -17.58
CA PRO A 155 -0.37 -9.30 -18.51
C PRO A 155 -1.55 -10.11 -17.95
N ASN A 156 -2.51 -10.44 -18.80
CA ASN A 156 -3.73 -11.17 -18.43
C ASN A 156 -4.69 -10.44 -17.47
N SER A 157 -4.47 -9.16 -17.19
CA SER A 157 -5.46 -8.32 -16.50
C SER A 157 -6.57 -7.88 -17.46
N ILE A 158 -7.73 -7.46 -16.90
CA ILE A 158 -8.79 -6.85 -17.69
C ILE A 158 -8.28 -5.60 -18.41
N MET A 159 -7.49 -4.79 -17.73
CA MET A 159 -6.90 -3.55 -18.27
C MET A 159 -5.92 -3.83 -19.40
N GLY A 160 -5.24 -4.99 -19.42
CA GLY A 160 -4.36 -5.41 -20.50
C GLY A 160 -5.08 -6.05 -21.69
N SER A 161 -6.41 -6.18 -21.66
CA SER A 161 -7.16 -6.69 -22.81
C SER A 161 -7.24 -5.65 -23.93
N GLY A 162 -7.18 -6.14 -25.19
CA GLY A 162 -7.31 -5.24 -26.35
C GLY A 162 -8.61 -4.44 -26.35
N GLU A 163 -9.71 -5.05 -25.90
CA GLU A 163 -11.01 -4.39 -25.79
C GLU A 163 -10.98 -3.22 -24.78
N TYR A 164 -10.31 -3.40 -23.66
CA TYR A 164 -10.20 -2.35 -22.64
C TYR A 164 -9.29 -1.22 -23.10
N ILE A 165 -8.16 -1.55 -23.71
CA ILE A 165 -7.21 -0.59 -24.29
C ILE A 165 -7.89 0.27 -25.35
N GLU A 166 -8.62 -0.36 -26.30
CA GLU A 166 -9.37 0.36 -27.35
C GLU A 166 -10.49 1.22 -26.77
N LYS A 167 -11.25 0.69 -25.79
CA LYS A 167 -12.36 1.40 -25.16
C LYS A 167 -11.94 2.73 -24.52
N TYR A 168 -10.78 2.75 -23.88
CA TYR A 168 -10.29 3.92 -23.14
C TYR A 168 -9.18 4.69 -23.88
N GLY A 169 -8.84 4.27 -25.10
CA GLY A 169 -7.81 4.93 -25.91
C GLY A 169 -6.42 4.89 -25.28
N ILE A 170 -6.11 3.82 -24.50
CA ILE A 170 -4.87 3.74 -23.73
C ILE A 170 -3.66 3.64 -24.67
N GLU A 171 -2.72 4.55 -24.51
CA GLU A 171 -1.39 4.45 -25.11
C GLU A 171 -0.43 3.79 -24.08
N VAL A 172 0.25 2.74 -24.53
CA VAL A 172 1.15 1.94 -23.69
C VAL A 172 2.59 2.28 -24.02
N GLY A 173 3.37 2.55 -22.98
CA GLY A 173 4.82 2.74 -23.08
C GLY A 173 5.57 1.63 -22.36
N HIS A 174 6.69 1.19 -22.95
CA HIS A 174 7.62 0.26 -22.31
C HIS A 174 8.68 1.03 -21.54
N VAL A 175 8.72 0.84 -20.23
CA VAL A 175 9.74 1.46 -19.37
C VAL A 175 10.61 0.39 -18.73
N LYS A 176 11.91 0.66 -18.64
CA LYS A 176 12.82 -0.22 -17.92
C LYS A 176 12.49 -0.19 -16.44
N PHE A 177 12.21 -1.36 -15.89
CA PHE A 177 11.92 -1.50 -14.46
C PHE A 177 13.24 -1.41 -13.68
N ASN A 178 13.31 -0.47 -12.76
CA ASN A 178 14.42 -0.39 -11.81
C ASN A 178 13.99 -1.04 -10.50
N HIS A 179 14.47 -2.25 -10.23
CA HIS A 179 14.25 -2.89 -8.95
C HIS A 179 14.85 -2.04 -7.83
N ILE A 180 13.99 -1.44 -7.01
CA ILE A 180 14.40 -0.65 -5.85
C ILE A 180 15.04 -1.53 -4.76
N HIS A 181 14.88 -2.85 -4.86
CA HIS A 181 15.33 -3.84 -3.88
C HIS A 181 16.35 -4.85 -4.41
N SER A 182 16.94 -4.58 -5.58
CA SER A 182 18.02 -5.47 -6.03
C SER A 182 19.25 -5.29 -5.15
N SER A 183 19.81 -6.41 -4.69
CA SER A 183 21.21 -6.44 -4.24
C SER A 183 22.09 -5.85 -5.34
N ASP A 184 23.27 -5.33 -5.00
CA ASP A 184 24.24 -4.70 -5.93
C ASP A 184 24.70 -5.61 -7.09
N GLU A 185 24.19 -6.81 -7.22
CA GLU A 185 24.39 -7.68 -8.36
C GLU A 185 23.58 -7.17 -9.55
N LYS A 186 24.27 -6.73 -10.58
CA LYS A 186 23.67 -6.36 -11.86
C LYS A 186 22.91 -7.57 -12.38
N SER A 187 21.59 -7.48 -12.42
CA SER A 187 20.76 -8.46 -13.12
C SER A 187 21.19 -8.46 -14.59
N GLU A 188 21.54 -9.64 -15.12
CA GLU A 188 21.83 -9.81 -16.56
C GLU A 188 20.55 -9.69 -17.41
N VAL A 189 19.39 -9.75 -16.77
CA VAL A 189 18.08 -9.61 -17.41
C VAL A 189 17.51 -8.23 -17.15
N GLU A 190 17.33 -7.47 -18.22
CA GLU A 190 16.59 -6.21 -18.15
C GLU A 190 15.09 -6.52 -18.11
N GLU A 191 14.41 -6.06 -17.08
CA GLU A 191 12.96 -6.17 -16.97
C GLU A 191 12.31 -4.85 -17.40
N TYR A 192 11.20 -4.96 -18.12
CA TYR A 192 10.42 -3.84 -18.60
C TYR A 192 8.99 -3.99 -18.11
N SER A 193 8.39 -2.86 -17.77
CA SER A 193 6.96 -2.78 -17.44
C SER A 193 6.23 -1.98 -18.50
N ASP A 194 5.02 -2.41 -18.78
CA ASP A 194 4.08 -1.69 -19.62
C ASP A 194 3.31 -0.70 -18.75
N ILE A 195 3.46 0.58 -19.02
CA ILE A 195 2.77 1.64 -18.30
C ILE A 195 1.81 2.40 -19.21
N VAL A 196 0.78 2.98 -18.61
CA VAL A 196 -0.13 3.88 -19.30
C VAL A 196 0.56 5.24 -19.49
N MET A 197 0.68 5.67 -20.73
CA MET A 197 1.27 6.96 -21.11
C MET A 197 0.20 8.04 -21.32
N SER A 198 -0.97 7.62 -21.83
CA SER A 198 -2.10 8.49 -22.13
C SER A 198 -3.40 7.67 -22.14
N THR A 199 -4.53 8.30 -21.80
CA THR A 199 -5.88 7.73 -21.86
C THR A 199 -6.85 8.75 -22.46
#